data_53dc5952f05de1d331ceab592159fec1
#
_entry.id   53dc5952f05de1d331ceab592159fec1
#
_cell.length_a   1.000
_cell.length_b   1.000
_cell.length_c   1.000
_cell.angle_alpha   90.00
_cell.angle_beta   90.00
_cell.angle_gamma   90.00
#
_symmetry.space_group_name_H-M   'P 1'
#
loop_
_entity.id
_entity.type
_entity.pdbx_description
1 polymer ?
#
loop_
_entity_poly.entity_id
_entity_poly.type
_entity_poly.pdbx_seq_one_letter_code
_entity_poly.pdbx_strand_id
1 'polypeptide(L)'
;MAQNFIERLKHSPVLCDGAMGTLLYAKGIFINRCYDELNLAQPELIRGVHHDYLQAGAEIIETNTFGANSFRLARHSLADRVRDINIAGAHVARDAAKSFDVWVAGSIGPLGIRIEPLGKISFEEARTAFREQIEALVEGGVDLLMLETFGYVEELHQAVLACRDVNAKIPIVAQVTIDEDGNCLDGSDPEAFAARLTEWNVDVLGINCSVGPVAMLDAIERVRAATSLPLSAQPNAGMPRSVEGRNIYLCSPEYMASYTRKFVAAGVQLIGGCCGTTPDHIRAMKSALRVDGARGVSRTGRSPGRGRRGFANARNLRLRRRTTPGGACLPRCEGEDPDHRPGHD
;
A
#
# COMPACT_ATOMS: atom_id res chain seq x y z
N MET A 1 -14.85 -8.86 -21.25
CA MET A 1 -15.38 -7.90 -20.25
C MET A 1 -14.70 -8.20 -18.94
N ALA A 2 -13.94 -7.27 -18.38
CA ALA A 2 -13.28 -7.48 -17.09
C ALA A 2 -14.35 -7.84 -16.05
N GLN A 3 -14.14 -8.95 -15.34
CA GLN A 3 -14.96 -9.34 -14.19
C GLN A 3 -14.98 -8.16 -13.20
N ASN A 4 -16.09 -7.88 -12.55
CA ASN A 4 -16.17 -6.85 -11.53
C ASN A 4 -15.10 -7.11 -10.44
N PHE A 5 -14.24 -6.13 -10.18
CA PHE A 5 -13.13 -6.25 -9.24
C PHE A 5 -13.56 -6.76 -7.86
N ILE A 6 -14.62 -6.18 -7.30
CA ILE A 6 -15.14 -6.55 -5.96
C ILE A 6 -15.67 -7.99 -5.94
N GLU A 7 -16.36 -8.43 -7.01
CA GLU A 7 -16.78 -9.81 -7.12
C GLU A 7 -15.59 -10.77 -7.23
N ARG A 8 -14.55 -10.37 -7.96
CA ARG A 8 -13.32 -11.19 -8.09
C ARG A 8 -12.63 -11.42 -6.74
N LEU A 9 -12.58 -10.41 -5.85
CA LEU A 9 -12.00 -10.53 -4.50
C LEU A 9 -12.69 -11.57 -3.63
N LYS A 10 -13.99 -11.85 -3.85
CA LYS A 10 -14.75 -12.85 -3.07
C LYS A 10 -14.33 -14.29 -3.38
N HIS A 11 -13.69 -14.54 -4.52
CA HIS A 11 -13.38 -15.90 -4.98
C HIS A 11 -11.96 -16.35 -4.65
N SER A 12 -10.99 -15.47 -4.75
CA SER A 12 -9.58 -15.77 -4.41
C SER A 12 -8.78 -14.47 -4.25
N PRO A 13 -7.64 -14.53 -3.54
CA PRO A 13 -6.76 -13.37 -3.44
C PRO A 13 -6.30 -12.87 -4.81
N VAL A 14 -6.22 -11.55 -4.94
CA VAL A 14 -5.75 -10.82 -6.12
C VAL A 14 -4.36 -10.26 -5.82
N LEU A 15 -3.45 -10.34 -6.79
CA LEU A 15 -2.09 -9.87 -6.65
C LEU A 15 -1.92 -8.51 -7.31
N CYS A 16 -1.54 -7.49 -6.53
CA CYS A 16 -1.05 -6.20 -7.02
C CYS A 16 0.40 -6.31 -7.50
N ASP A 17 0.86 -5.27 -8.13
CA ASP A 17 2.26 -5.05 -8.46
C ASP A 17 3.10 -4.69 -7.20
N GLY A 18 4.25 -4.07 -7.43
CA GLY A 18 5.21 -3.69 -6.41
C GLY A 18 5.71 -2.26 -6.60
N ALA A 19 6.87 -1.98 -6.03
CA ALA A 19 7.42 -0.64 -5.98
C ALA A 19 7.64 -0.01 -7.36
N MET A 20 7.10 1.19 -7.56
CA MET A 20 7.46 2.06 -8.69
C MET A 20 8.72 2.88 -8.36
N GLY A 21 8.70 3.67 -7.31
CA GLY A 21 9.76 4.64 -7.01
C GLY A 21 11.13 4.02 -6.76
N THR A 22 11.24 2.99 -5.91
CA THR A 22 12.52 2.32 -5.65
C THR A 22 13.04 1.55 -6.88
N LEU A 23 12.17 1.07 -7.75
CA LEU A 23 12.57 0.43 -9.00
C LEU A 23 13.08 1.44 -10.02
N LEU A 24 12.44 2.61 -10.15
CA LEU A 24 12.92 3.71 -10.98
C LEU A 24 14.29 4.20 -10.49
N TYR A 25 14.47 4.32 -9.17
CA TYR A 25 15.76 4.65 -8.59
C TYR A 25 16.84 3.62 -8.96
N ALA A 26 16.53 2.33 -8.86
CA ALA A 26 17.44 1.25 -9.27
C ALA A 26 17.77 1.27 -10.78
N LYS A 27 16.85 1.80 -11.60
CA LYS A 27 17.04 2.02 -13.05
C LYS A 27 17.80 3.33 -13.36
N GLY A 28 18.31 4.07 -12.34
CA GLY A 28 19.16 5.25 -12.49
C GLY A 28 18.42 6.59 -12.49
N ILE A 29 17.14 6.61 -12.15
CA ILE A 29 16.40 7.87 -11.98
C ILE A 29 16.60 8.38 -10.56
N PHE A 30 17.24 9.52 -10.40
CA PHE A 30 17.55 10.10 -9.10
C PHE A 30 16.30 10.61 -8.37
N ILE A 31 16.31 10.54 -7.02
CA ILE A 31 15.18 10.86 -6.14
C ILE A 31 14.76 12.35 -6.17
N ASN A 32 15.61 13.25 -6.68
CA ASN A 32 15.29 14.66 -6.86
C ASN A 32 14.44 14.95 -8.12
N ARG A 33 14.22 13.94 -8.99
CA ARG A 33 13.28 14.04 -10.11
C ARG A 33 11.85 13.84 -9.63
N CYS A 34 10.93 14.53 -10.27
CA CYS A 34 9.51 14.20 -10.19
C CYS A 34 9.28 12.89 -10.94
N TYR A 35 8.95 11.80 -10.22
CA TYR A 35 8.71 10.51 -10.86
C TYR A 35 7.40 10.51 -11.65
N ASP A 36 6.40 11.25 -11.17
CA ASP A 36 5.09 11.36 -11.83
C ASP A 36 5.21 12.04 -13.21
N GLU A 37 6.12 13.02 -13.39
CA GLU A 37 6.39 13.67 -14.67
C GLU A 37 6.94 12.70 -15.72
N LEU A 38 7.54 11.58 -15.33
CA LEU A 38 8.06 10.57 -16.26
C LEU A 38 6.96 9.96 -17.14
N ASN A 39 5.70 10.05 -16.73
CA ASN A 39 4.57 9.67 -17.59
C ASN A 39 4.54 10.47 -18.90
N LEU A 40 5.03 11.70 -18.87
CA LEU A 40 5.14 12.59 -20.05
C LEU A 40 6.53 12.55 -20.66
N ALA A 41 7.58 12.63 -19.82
CA ALA A 41 8.96 12.80 -20.28
C ALA A 41 9.60 11.47 -20.73
N GLN A 42 9.21 10.33 -20.13
CA GLN A 42 9.79 9.01 -20.41
C GLN A 42 8.72 7.90 -20.31
N PRO A 43 7.61 7.97 -21.07
CA PRO A 43 6.49 7.03 -20.94
C PRO A 43 6.90 5.57 -21.19
N GLU A 44 7.87 5.33 -22.07
CA GLU A 44 8.37 3.99 -22.38
C GLU A 44 9.07 3.34 -21.18
N LEU A 45 9.77 4.11 -20.36
CA LEU A 45 10.38 3.62 -19.12
C LEU A 45 9.29 3.14 -18.14
N ILE A 46 8.25 3.95 -17.94
CA ILE A 46 7.14 3.63 -17.04
C ILE A 46 6.36 2.43 -17.58
N ARG A 47 6.05 2.41 -18.88
CA ARG A 47 5.41 1.27 -19.54
C ARG A 47 6.21 -0.02 -19.35
N GLY A 48 7.54 0.05 -19.45
CA GLY A 48 8.43 -1.09 -19.22
C GLY A 48 8.32 -1.62 -17.78
N VAL A 49 8.23 -0.74 -16.76
CA VAL A 49 8.04 -1.15 -15.36
C VAL A 49 6.71 -1.86 -15.18
N HIS A 50 5.62 -1.31 -15.69
CA HIS A 50 4.30 -1.98 -15.64
C HIS A 50 4.33 -3.34 -16.32
N HIS A 51 4.96 -3.43 -17.49
CA HIS A 51 5.08 -4.70 -18.23
C HIS A 51 5.89 -5.74 -17.43
N ASP A 52 6.97 -5.35 -16.75
CA ASP A 52 7.77 -6.25 -15.91
C ASP A 52 6.91 -6.85 -14.77
N TYR A 53 6.04 -6.07 -14.13
CA TYR A 53 5.12 -6.55 -13.10
C TYR A 53 4.00 -7.44 -13.67
N LEU A 54 3.45 -7.11 -14.82
CA LEU A 54 2.46 -7.94 -15.51
C LEU A 54 3.06 -9.31 -15.88
N GLN A 55 4.28 -9.35 -16.38
CA GLN A 55 5.01 -10.61 -16.66
C GLN A 55 5.33 -11.38 -15.37
N ALA A 56 5.47 -10.72 -14.25
CA ALA A 56 5.63 -11.36 -12.94
C ALA A 56 4.31 -11.96 -12.41
N GLY A 57 3.17 -11.59 -12.99
CA GLY A 57 1.86 -12.15 -12.69
C GLY A 57 0.98 -11.24 -11.82
N ALA A 58 1.25 -9.94 -11.75
CA ALA A 58 0.34 -8.96 -11.18
C ALA A 58 -1.01 -9.00 -11.92
N GLU A 59 -2.10 -8.91 -11.17
CA GLU A 59 -3.48 -8.83 -11.64
C GLU A 59 -4.03 -7.41 -11.55
N ILE A 60 -3.35 -6.55 -10.77
CA ILE A 60 -3.56 -5.11 -10.72
C ILE A 60 -2.20 -4.44 -10.90
N ILE A 61 -2.16 -3.38 -11.70
CA ILE A 61 -1.03 -2.45 -11.78
C ILE A 61 -1.49 -1.06 -11.35
N GLU A 62 -0.64 -0.37 -10.58
CA GLU A 62 -0.90 0.96 -10.05
C GLU A 62 -0.23 2.01 -10.95
N THR A 63 -0.96 3.08 -11.32
CA THR A 63 -0.41 4.14 -12.17
C THR A 63 0.77 4.83 -11.48
N ASN A 64 1.71 5.37 -12.25
CA ASN A 64 2.81 6.18 -11.72
C ASN A 64 2.34 7.61 -11.42
N THR A 65 1.44 7.77 -10.45
CA THR A 65 0.76 9.04 -10.13
C THR A 65 0.62 9.31 -8.64
N PHE A 66 1.36 8.58 -7.80
CA PHE A 66 1.33 8.68 -6.34
C PHE A 66 1.47 10.12 -5.82
N GLY A 67 2.35 10.92 -6.41
CA GLY A 67 2.63 12.30 -6.04
C GLY A 67 2.00 13.33 -6.97
N ALA A 68 1.14 12.93 -7.92
CA ALA A 68 0.68 13.79 -8.99
C ALA A 68 -0.47 14.75 -8.60
N ASN A 69 -0.45 15.27 -7.36
CA ASN A 69 -1.33 16.33 -6.90
C ASN A 69 -0.65 17.70 -6.97
N SER A 70 -1.45 18.78 -6.94
CA SER A 70 -0.95 20.15 -7.11
C SER A 70 0.11 20.57 -6.08
N PHE A 71 -0.02 20.13 -4.81
CA PHE A 71 0.94 20.49 -3.76
C PHE A 71 2.31 19.83 -3.94
N ARG A 72 2.35 18.55 -4.30
CA ARG A 72 3.63 17.87 -4.57
C ARG A 72 4.26 18.31 -5.86
N LEU A 73 3.48 18.46 -6.92
CA LEU A 73 3.94 18.92 -8.21
C LEU A 73 4.47 20.36 -8.17
N ALA A 74 3.92 21.23 -7.30
CA ALA A 74 4.43 22.58 -7.08
C ALA A 74 5.91 22.62 -6.68
N ARG A 75 6.40 21.61 -5.96
CA ARG A 75 7.83 21.50 -5.57
C ARG A 75 8.75 21.31 -6.77
N HIS A 76 8.20 20.95 -7.92
CA HIS A 76 8.90 20.76 -9.19
C HIS A 76 8.46 21.77 -10.25
N SER A 77 7.73 22.83 -9.86
CA SER A 77 7.15 23.83 -10.78
C SER A 77 6.20 23.23 -11.84
N LEU A 78 5.44 22.19 -11.44
CA LEU A 78 4.51 21.44 -12.29
C LEU A 78 3.07 21.46 -11.76
N ALA A 79 2.72 22.41 -10.90
CA ALA A 79 1.38 22.49 -10.29
C ALA A 79 0.24 22.63 -11.31
N ASP A 80 0.51 23.22 -12.46
CA ASP A 80 -0.42 23.40 -13.59
C ASP A 80 -0.54 22.15 -14.49
N ARG A 81 0.21 21.09 -14.21
CA ARG A 81 0.27 19.88 -15.02
C ARG A 81 -0.41 18.66 -14.36
N VAL A 82 -1.16 18.85 -13.27
CA VAL A 82 -1.86 17.77 -12.55
C VAL A 82 -2.65 16.90 -13.52
N ARG A 83 -3.51 17.52 -14.32
CA ARG A 83 -4.37 16.80 -15.25
C ARG A 83 -3.59 16.01 -16.30
N ASP A 84 -2.63 16.64 -16.96
CA ASP A 84 -1.83 16.01 -18.01
C ASP A 84 -1.04 14.80 -17.51
N ILE A 85 -0.40 14.94 -16.33
CA ILE A 85 0.45 13.89 -15.74
C ILE A 85 -0.41 12.68 -15.33
N ASN A 86 -1.57 12.89 -14.72
CA ASN A 86 -2.45 11.81 -14.29
C ASN A 86 -3.09 11.07 -15.46
N ILE A 87 -3.59 11.79 -16.48
CA ILE A 87 -4.13 11.16 -17.70
C ILE A 87 -3.04 10.35 -18.40
N ALA A 88 -1.84 10.92 -18.56
CA ALA A 88 -0.72 10.21 -19.17
C ALA A 88 -0.35 8.95 -18.38
N GLY A 89 -0.30 9.03 -17.04
CA GLY A 89 -0.03 7.88 -16.17
C GLY A 89 -1.05 6.75 -16.35
N ALA A 90 -2.35 7.10 -16.38
CA ALA A 90 -3.41 6.13 -16.64
C ALA A 90 -3.28 5.51 -18.05
N HIS A 91 -3.00 6.31 -19.08
CA HIS A 91 -2.84 5.82 -20.45
C HIS A 91 -1.61 4.89 -20.58
N VAL A 92 -0.47 5.23 -19.99
CA VAL A 92 0.74 4.39 -20.01
C VAL A 92 0.47 3.03 -19.36
N ALA A 93 -0.22 3.00 -18.21
CA ALA A 93 -0.61 1.76 -17.54
C ALA A 93 -1.60 0.94 -18.39
N ARG A 94 -2.61 1.59 -18.99
CA ARG A 94 -3.56 0.94 -19.92
C ARG A 94 -2.86 0.34 -21.14
N ASP A 95 -1.91 1.08 -21.71
CA ASP A 95 -1.13 0.58 -22.85
C ASP A 95 -0.30 -0.67 -22.49
N ALA A 96 0.33 -0.68 -21.32
CA ALA A 96 1.02 -1.86 -20.82
C ALA A 96 0.08 -3.05 -20.62
N ALA A 97 -1.15 -2.78 -20.16
CA ALA A 97 -2.16 -3.78 -19.83
C ALA A 97 -2.92 -4.37 -21.03
N LYS A 98 -2.79 -3.81 -22.23
CA LYS A 98 -3.62 -4.18 -23.43
C LYS A 98 -3.71 -5.68 -23.72
N SER A 99 -2.65 -6.43 -23.46
CA SER A 99 -2.58 -7.88 -23.76
C SER A 99 -2.81 -8.76 -22.52
N PHE A 100 -3.26 -8.17 -21.41
CA PHE A 100 -3.48 -8.84 -20.13
C PHE A 100 -4.91 -8.61 -19.66
N ASP A 101 -5.49 -9.60 -18.98
CA ASP A 101 -6.80 -9.47 -18.30
C ASP A 101 -6.55 -9.03 -16.85
N VAL A 102 -6.34 -7.72 -16.65
CA VAL A 102 -5.94 -7.11 -15.39
C VAL A 102 -6.65 -5.77 -15.19
N TRP A 103 -6.63 -5.27 -13.95
CA TRP A 103 -7.14 -3.94 -13.61
C TRP A 103 -6.01 -2.92 -13.54
N VAL A 104 -6.35 -1.68 -13.88
CA VAL A 104 -5.48 -0.50 -13.68
C VAL A 104 -6.03 0.32 -12.53
N ALA A 105 -5.24 0.46 -11.47
CA ALA A 105 -5.57 1.25 -10.30
C ALA A 105 -4.94 2.65 -10.41
N GLY A 106 -5.74 3.70 -10.20
CA GLY A 106 -5.22 5.06 -10.07
C GLY A 106 -4.57 5.25 -8.70
N SER A 107 -3.25 5.33 -8.66
CA SER A 107 -2.47 5.55 -7.43
C SER A 107 -2.57 7.00 -6.97
N ILE A 108 -2.94 7.21 -5.71
CA ILE A 108 -3.13 8.52 -5.06
C ILE A 108 -2.50 8.47 -3.67
N GLY A 109 -1.43 9.22 -3.48
CA GLY A 109 -0.77 9.38 -2.18
C GLY A 109 -1.19 10.65 -1.43
N PRO A 110 -0.67 10.85 -0.20
CA PRO A 110 -0.91 12.07 0.57
C PRO A 110 -0.45 13.33 -0.15
N LEU A 111 -1.06 14.46 0.17
CA LEU A 111 -0.73 15.77 -0.44
C LEU A 111 0.72 16.21 -0.18
N GLY A 112 1.37 15.63 0.84
CA GLY A 112 2.74 15.99 1.21
C GLY A 112 2.83 17.32 1.95
N ILE A 113 1.72 17.81 2.45
CA ILE A 113 1.57 18.99 3.28
C ILE A 113 0.59 18.67 4.41
N ARG A 114 0.71 19.35 5.56
CA ARG A 114 -0.22 19.18 6.67
C ARG A 114 -1.53 19.89 6.40
N ILE A 115 -2.63 19.18 6.60
CA ILE A 115 -3.98 19.74 6.56
C ILE A 115 -4.46 20.05 7.99
N GLU A 116 -5.56 20.78 8.13
CA GLU A 116 -6.17 21.06 9.43
C GLU A 116 -6.57 19.76 10.16
N PRO A 117 -6.58 19.73 11.52
CA PRO A 117 -6.20 20.84 12.39
C PRO A 117 -4.68 21.01 12.60
N LEU A 118 -3.85 20.15 12.00
CA LEU A 118 -2.39 20.09 12.21
C LEU A 118 -1.61 21.00 11.25
N GLY A 119 -2.25 21.56 10.24
CA GLY A 119 -1.66 22.43 9.23
C GLY A 119 -2.58 23.58 8.83
N LYS A 120 -2.16 24.31 7.79
CA LYS A 120 -2.87 25.50 7.32
C LYS A 120 -3.84 25.23 6.17
N ILE A 121 -3.75 24.06 5.54
CA ILE A 121 -4.63 23.67 4.43
C ILE A 121 -5.94 23.17 5.01
N SER A 122 -7.04 23.79 4.63
CA SER A 122 -8.37 23.38 5.07
C SER A 122 -8.77 22.02 4.47
N PHE A 123 -9.75 21.36 5.07
CA PHE A 123 -10.32 20.13 4.52
C PHE A 123 -10.87 20.33 3.11
N GLU A 124 -11.49 21.46 2.83
CA GLU A 124 -12.03 21.76 1.51
C GLU A 124 -10.93 21.95 0.46
N GLU A 125 -9.82 22.62 0.79
CA GLU A 125 -8.66 22.73 -0.10
C GLU A 125 -8.03 21.36 -0.37
N ALA A 126 -7.88 20.55 0.66
CA ALA A 126 -7.38 19.18 0.53
C ALA A 126 -8.27 18.33 -0.37
N ARG A 127 -9.60 18.35 -0.13
CA ARG A 127 -10.59 17.63 -0.94
C ARG A 127 -10.59 18.10 -2.39
N THR A 128 -10.42 19.42 -2.64
CA THR A 128 -10.33 19.99 -3.98
C THR A 128 -9.09 19.48 -4.72
N ALA A 129 -7.93 19.44 -4.05
CA ALA A 129 -6.70 18.93 -4.66
C ALA A 129 -6.78 17.43 -4.99
N PHE A 130 -7.39 16.62 -4.12
CA PHE A 130 -7.64 15.21 -4.43
C PHE A 130 -8.64 15.05 -5.58
N ARG A 131 -9.71 15.84 -5.61
CA ARG A 131 -10.71 15.78 -6.69
C ARG A 131 -10.09 16.05 -8.05
N GLU A 132 -9.24 17.07 -8.18
CA GLU A 132 -8.52 17.40 -9.42
C GLU A 132 -7.72 16.19 -9.95
N GLN A 133 -6.98 15.52 -9.08
CA GLN A 133 -6.21 14.32 -9.41
C GLN A 133 -7.12 13.16 -9.82
N ILE A 134 -8.18 12.91 -9.06
CA ILE A 134 -9.11 11.81 -9.27
C ILE A 134 -9.88 11.98 -10.58
N GLU A 135 -10.36 13.19 -10.89
CA GLU A 135 -11.04 13.50 -12.16
C GLU A 135 -10.17 13.13 -13.36
N ALA A 136 -8.88 13.50 -13.32
CA ALA A 136 -7.92 13.18 -14.37
C ALA A 136 -7.66 11.67 -14.50
N LEU A 137 -7.55 10.95 -13.39
CA LEU A 137 -7.37 9.49 -13.40
C LEU A 137 -8.59 8.76 -13.96
N VAL A 138 -9.80 9.17 -13.54
CA VAL A 138 -11.05 8.60 -14.06
C VAL A 138 -11.21 8.88 -15.54
N GLU A 139 -10.89 10.08 -16.01
CA GLU A 139 -10.88 10.42 -17.44
C GLU A 139 -9.85 9.58 -18.21
N GLY A 140 -8.67 9.33 -17.62
CA GLY A 140 -7.64 8.44 -18.17
C GLY A 140 -8.05 6.97 -18.20
N GLY A 141 -9.19 6.62 -17.59
CA GLY A 141 -9.83 5.32 -17.72
C GLY A 141 -9.29 4.27 -16.75
N VAL A 142 -8.98 4.62 -15.50
CA VAL A 142 -8.65 3.64 -14.43
C VAL A 142 -9.89 2.84 -14.02
N ASP A 143 -9.71 1.60 -13.55
CA ASP A 143 -10.80 0.71 -13.12
C ASP A 143 -11.18 0.90 -11.67
N LEU A 144 -10.25 1.31 -10.83
CA LEU A 144 -10.39 1.54 -9.39
C LEU A 144 -9.40 2.62 -8.94
N LEU A 145 -9.62 3.14 -7.72
CA LEU A 145 -8.72 4.11 -7.10
C LEU A 145 -8.00 3.45 -5.91
N MET A 146 -6.69 3.64 -5.85
CA MET A 146 -5.82 3.18 -4.78
C MET A 146 -5.35 4.39 -3.99
N LEU A 147 -5.98 4.64 -2.84
CA LEU A 147 -5.55 5.62 -1.86
C LEU A 147 -4.51 4.96 -0.98
N GLU A 148 -3.25 5.36 -1.05
CA GLU A 148 -2.16 4.62 -0.45
C GLU A 148 -1.20 5.49 0.39
N THR A 149 -0.60 4.89 1.42
CA THR A 149 0.45 5.47 2.26
C THR A 149 -0.01 6.69 3.07
N PHE A 150 -1.29 6.72 3.47
CA PHE A 150 -1.82 7.78 4.32
C PHE A 150 -1.44 7.54 5.79
N GLY A 151 -0.62 8.43 6.35
CA GLY A 151 -0.24 8.40 7.75
C GLY A 151 -1.23 9.14 8.67
N TYR A 152 -2.09 9.98 8.12
CA TYR A 152 -3.11 10.76 8.81
C TYR A 152 -4.48 10.33 8.32
N VAL A 153 -5.26 9.74 9.22
CA VAL A 153 -6.56 9.14 8.86
C VAL A 153 -7.55 10.20 8.36
N GLU A 154 -7.46 11.44 8.88
CA GLU A 154 -8.33 12.54 8.42
C GLU A 154 -7.99 13.00 6.99
N GLU A 155 -6.71 13.00 6.60
CA GLU A 155 -6.32 13.29 5.21
C GLU A 155 -6.87 12.21 4.25
N LEU A 156 -6.82 10.95 4.66
CA LEU A 156 -7.43 9.84 3.91
C LEU A 156 -8.95 10.04 3.77
N HIS A 157 -9.63 10.55 4.81
CA HIS A 157 -11.06 10.86 4.73
C HIS A 157 -11.37 11.86 3.64
N GLN A 158 -10.59 12.95 3.53
CA GLN A 158 -10.79 13.94 2.47
C GLN A 158 -10.58 13.35 1.07
N ALA A 159 -9.64 12.42 0.92
CA ALA A 159 -9.43 11.71 -0.33
C ALA A 159 -10.62 10.77 -0.66
N VAL A 160 -11.15 10.03 0.33
CA VAL A 160 -12.35 9.18 0.14
C VAL A 160 -13.56 10.02 -0.26
N LEU A 161 -13.80 11.16 0.39
CA LEU A 161 -14.87 12.08 0.03
C LEU A 161 -14.72 12.58 -1.41
N ALA A 162 -13.51 12.98 -1.81
CA ALA A 162 -13.22 13.41 -3.17
C ALA A 162 -13.50 12.29 -4.21
N CYS A 163 -13.16 11.04 -3.90
CA CYS A 163 -13.48 9.90 -4.77
C CYS A 163 -14.98 9.76 -5.00
N ARG A 164 -15.78 9.87 -3.94
CA ARG A 164 -17.24 9.74 -4.02
C ARG A 164 -17.90 10.93 -4.73
N ASP A 165 -17.31 12.12 -4.65
CA ASP A 165 -17.76 13.29 -5.42
C ASP A 165 -17.60 13.09 -6.92
N VAL A 166 -16.46 12.54 -7.35
CA VAL A 166 -16.15 12.36 -8.79
C VAL A 166 -16.91 11.18 -9.37
N ASN A 167 -16.91 10.05 -8.68
CA ASN A 167 -17.60 8.84 -9.13
C ASN A 167 -18.04 7.98 -7.94
N ALA A 168 -19.31 8.04 -7.59
CA ALA A 168 -19.86 7.33 -6.45
C ALA A 168 -19.75 5.78 -6.54
N LYS A 169 -19.48 5.23 -7.73
CA LYS A 169 -19.47 3.77 -7.98
C LYS A 169 -18.07 3.20 -8.25
N ILE A 170 -17.06 4.05 -8.42
CA ILE A 170 -15.70 3.55 -8.64
C ILE A 170 -15.21 2.82 -7.37
N PRO A 171 -14.64 1.60 -7.49
CA PRO A 171 -14.09 0.92 -6.33
C PRO A 171 -12.94 1.70 -5.70
N ILE A 172 -12.91 1.77 -4.36
CA ILE A 172 -11.89 2.43 -3.57
C ILE A 172 -11.18 1.42 -2.70
N VAL A 173 -9.87 1.28 -2.90
CA VAL A 173 -8.94 0.66 -1.95
C VAL A 173 -8.34 1.77 -1.12
N ALA A 174 -8.57 1.77 0.19
CA ALA A 174 -8.07 2.79 1.10
C ALA A 174 -7.04 2.19 2.06
N GLN A 175 -5.80 2.68 1.99
CA GLN A 175 -4.67 2.13 2.72
C GLN A 175 -4.00 3.20 3.59
N VAL A 176 -3.82 2.85 4.86
CA VAL A 176 -3.01 3.62 5.78
C VAL A 176 -1.57 3.11 5.81
N THR A 177 -0.67 3.93 6.32
CA THR A 177 0.68 3.51 6.70
C THR A 177 0.84 3.55 8.21
N ILE A 178 1.63 2.62 8.76
CA ILE A 178 1.79 2.40 10.19
C ILE A 178 3.27 2.40 10.59
N ASP A 179 3.54 2.64 11.86
CA ASP A 179 4.83 2.38 12.50
C ASP A 179 5.01 0.91 12.91
N GLU A 180 6.10 0.58 13.58
CA GLU A 180 6.40 -0.79 14.04
C GLU A 180 5.44 -1.27 15.15
N ASP A 181 4.80 -0.37 15.87
CA ASP A 181 3.79 -0.66 16.91
C ASP A 181 2.37 -0.80 16.32
N GLY A 182 2.22 -0.55 15.01
CA GLY A 182 0.97 -0.70 14.27
C GLY A 182 0.11 0.56 14.22
N ASN A 183 0.61 1.71 14.70
CA ASN A 183 -0.16 2.95 14.75
C ASN A 183 0.11 3.83 13.51
N CYS A 184 -0.92 4.56 13.06
CA CYS A 184 -0.76 5.64 12.10
C CYS A 184 0.00 6.82 12.72
N LEU A 185 0.49 7.76 11.89
CA LEU A 185 1.24 8.94 12.36
C LEU A 185 0.41 9.88 13.24
N ASP A 186 -0.92 9.83 13.15
CA ASP A 186 -1.85 10.57 14.02
C ASP A 186 -2.16 9.83 15.33
N GLY A 187 -1.55 8.66 15.57
CA GLY A 187 -1.74 7.83 16.75
C GLY A 187 -2.95 6.89 16.67
N SER A 188 -3.66 6.85 15.56
CA SER A 188 -4.77 5.90 15.36
C SER A 188 -4.24 4.47 15.33
N ASP A 189 -4.76 3.61 16.22
CA ASP A 189 -4.44 2.19 16.26
C ASP A 189 -5.24 1.38 15.20
N PRO A 190 -4.92 0.11 14.95
CA PRO A 190 -5.57 -0.70 13.93
C PRO A 190 -7.09 -0.79 14.09
N GLU A 191 -7.59 -0.90 15.28
CA GLU A 191 -9.01 -0.98 15.57
C GLU A 191 -9.73 0.35 15.25
N ALA A 192 -9.11 1.47 15.63
CA ALA A 192 -9.66 2.80 15.42
C ALA A 192 -9.73 3.17 13.94
N PHE A 193 -8.63 3.01 13.17
CA PHE A 193 -8.69 3.32 11.76
C PHE A 193 -9.58 2.35 10.97
N ALA A 194 -9.62 1.06 11.35
CA ALA A 194 -10.50 0.09 10.70
C ALA A 194 -11.98 0.45 10.88
N ALA A 195 -12.38 0.89 12.08
CA ALA A 195 -13.74 1.35 12.36
C ALA A 195 -14.11 2.56 11.48
N ARG A 196 -13.24 3.58 11.42
CA ARG A 196 -13.46 4.79 10.61
C ARG A 196 -13.56 4.48 9.11
N LEU A 197 -12.64 3.71 8.55
CA LEU A 197 -12.68 3.34 7.13
C LEU A 197 -13.93 2.50 6.79
N THR A 198 -14.37 1.66 7.71
CA THR A 198 -15.63 0.89 7.55
C THR A 198 -16.84 1.84 7.50
N GLU A 199 -16.89 2.84 8.37
CA GLU A 199 -17.94 3.86 8.41
C GLU A 199 -17.99 4.69 7.10
N TRP A 200 -16.83 4.97 6.49
CA TRP A 200 -16.75 5.73 5.25
C TRP A 200 -17.10 4.91 4.00
N ASN A 201 -17.47 3.65 4.15
CA ASN A 201 -17.88 2.76 3.06
C ASN A 201 -16.83 2.65 1.95
N VAL A 202 -15.56 2.47 2.32
CA VAL A 202 -14.53 2.06 1.36
C VAL A 202 -14.77 0.61 0.93
N ASP A 203 -14.34 0.23 -0.26
CA ASP A 203 -14.60 -1.11 -0.79
C ASP A 203 -13.57 -2.14 -0.31
N VAL A 204 -12.33 -1.70 -0.09
CA VAL A 204 -11.23 -2.48 0.47
C VAL A 204 -10.45 -1.60 1.45
N LEU A 205 -10.17 -2.13 2.63
CA LEU A 205 -9.35 -1.49 3.65
C LEU A 205 -7.97 -2.12 3.68
N GLY A 206 -6.91 -1.35 3.85
CA GLY A 206 -5.59 -1.94 3.86
C GLY A 206 -4.50 -1.16 4.55
N ILE A 207 -3.33 -1.78 4.56
CA ILE A 207 -2.08 -1.19 5.07
C ILE A 207 -1.02 -1.36 3.99
N ASN A 208 -0.28 -0.28 3.70
CA ASN A 208 0.86 -0.36 2.78
C ASN A 208 2.05 0.48 3.26
N CYS A 209 3.22 0.17 2.74
CA CYS A 209 4.48 0.88 2.99
C CYS A 209 4.93 0.92 4.47
N SER A 210 5.94 1.73 4.78
CA SER A 210 6.62 2.01 6.05
C SER A 210 7.24 0.80 6.73
N VAL A 211 6.50 -0.29 6.91
CA VAL A 211 6.95 -1.48 7.63
C VAL A 211 7.13 -2.68 6.71
N GLY A 212 7.90 -3.66 7.21
CA GLY A 212 8.03 -4.99 6.58
C GLY A 212 6.86 -5.91 6.91
N PRO A 213 6.88 -7.14 6.36
CA PRO A 213 5.74 -8.06 6.44
C PRO A 213 5.40 -8.55 7.84
N VAL A 214 6.35 -8.50 8.80
CA VAL A 214 6.11 -8.95 10.20
C VAL A 214 5.13 -8.02 10.90
N ALA A 215 5.52 -6.75 11.07
CA ALA A 215 4.69 -5.76 11.76
C ALA A 215 3.35 -5.53 11.04
N MET A 216 3.36 -5.59 9.69
CA MET A 216 2.12 -5.48 8.92
C MET A 216 1.17 -6.65 9.19
N LEU A 217 1.66 -7.88 9.35
CA LEU A 217 0.81 -9.03 9.65
C LEU A 217 0.13 -8.88 11.01
N ASP A 218 0.89 -8.47 12.03
CA ASP A 218 0.36 -8.26 13.38
C ASP A 218 -0.75 -7.19 13.38
N ALA A 219 -0.56 -6.08 12.64
CA ALA A 219 -1.59 -5.06 12.49
C ALA A 219 -2.81 -5.56 11.69
N ILE A 220 -2.61 -6.33 10.62
CA ILE A 220 -3.70 -6.90 9.80
C ILE A 220 -4.58 -7.85 10.62
N GLU A 221 -4.00 -8.66 11.52
CA GLU A 221 -4.79 -9.55 12.39
C GLU A 221 -5.71 -8.74 13.33
N ARG A 222 -5.23 -7.59 13.86
CA ARG A 222 -6.05 -6.66 14.66
C ARG A 222 -7.12 -5.99 13.81
N VAL A 223 -6.79 -5.50 12.62
CA VAL A 223 -7.75 -4.94 11.66
C VAL A 223 -8.83 -5.96 11.31
N ARG A 224 -8.46 -7.24 11.05
CA ARG A 224 -9.43 -8.30 10.72
C ARG A 224 -10.45 -8.52 11.83
N ALA A 225 -10.05 -8.39 13.09
CA ALA A 225 -10.97 -8.51 14.22
C ALA A 225 -11.98 -7.35 14.31
N ALA A 226 -11.65 -6.18 13.74
CA ALA A 226 -12.45 -4.96 13.83
C ALA A 226 -13.37 -4.71 12.62
N THR A 227 -13.18 -5.40 11.49
CA THR A 227 -13.98 -5.17 10.29
C THR A 227 -14.27 -6.46 9.49
N SER A 228 -15.34 -6.46 8.71
CA SER A 228 -15.66 -7.52 7.74
C SER A 228 -15.30 -7.15 6.29
N LEU A 229 -14.80 -5.93 6.04
CA LEU A 229 -14.41 -5.49 4.70
C LEU A 229 -13.30 -6.38 4.11
N PRO A 230 -13.20 -6.49 2.79
CA PRO A 230 -12.01 -7.03 2.14
C PRO A 230 -10.76 -6.29 2.61
N LEU A 231 -9.67 -7.03 2.84
CA LEU A 231 -8.40 -6.46 3.32
C LEU A 231 -7.33 -6.46 2.24
N SER A 232 -6.50 -5.40 2.27
CA SER A 232 -5.29 -5.25 1.46
C SER A 232 -4.04 -5.19 2.32
N ALA A 233 -2.93 -5.81 1.85
CA ALA A 233 -1.62 -5.73 2.48
C ALA A 233 -0.51 -5.61 1.42
N GLN A 234 0.24 -4.50 1.44
CA GLN A 234 1.35 -4.22 0.52
C GLN A 234 2.60 -3.78 1.31
N PRO A 235 3.30 -4.72 1.99
CA PRO A 235 4.46 -4.40 2.81
C PRO A 235 5.68 -4.01 1.96
N ASN A 236 6.60 -3.28 2.59
CA ASN A 236 7.95 -3.11 2.07
C ASN A 236 8.71 -4.46 2.04
N ALA A 237 9.73 -4.57 1.20
CA ALA A 237 10.65 -5.70 1.22
C ALA A 237 11.57 -5.66 2.47
N GLY A 238 10.96 -5.58 3.65
CA GLY A 238 11.58 -5.39 4.95
C GLY A 238 11.65 -3.93 5.39
N MET A 239 12.20 -3.72 6.59
CA MET A 239 12.45 -2.37 7.10
C MET A 239 13.56 -1.69 6.29
N PRO A 240 13.40 -0.40 5.91
CA PRO A 240 14.46 0.32 5.24
C PRO A 240 15.69 0.46 6.14
N ARG A 241 16.86 0.20 5.58
CA ARG A 241 18.15 0.50 6.22
C ARG A 241 18.84 1.61 5.45
N SER A 242 19.15 2.70 6.14
CA SER A 242 19.93 3.79 5.53
C SER A 242 21.40 3.39 5.43
N VAL A 243 21.92 3.35 4.21
CA VAL A 243 23.32 3.11 3.91
C VAL A 243 23.78 4.21 2.95
N GLU A 244 24.70 5.06 3.37
CA GLU A 244 25.20 6.20 2.58
C GLU A 244 24.10 7.09 2.00
N GLY A 245 23.06 7.38 2.84
CA GLY A 245 21.89 8.18 2.44
C GLY A 245 20.90 7.48 1.50
N ARG A 246 21.02 6.16 1.32
CA ARG A 246 20.12 5.34 0.50
C ARG A 246 19.35 4.35 1.38
N ASN A 247 18.06 4.20 1.13
CA ASN A 247 17.27 3.15 1.76
C ASN A 247 17.45 1.84 1.01
N ILE A 248 17.98 0.83 1.70
CA ILE A 248 18.15 -0.53 1.20
C ILE A 248 17.12 -1.43 1.88
N TYR A 249 16.51 -2.32 1.11
CA TYR A 249 15.52 -3.29 1.54
C TYR A 249 16.09 -4.69 1.37
N LEU A 250 16.01 -5.55 2.41
CA LEU A 250 16.78 -6.79 2.48
C LEU A 250 15.94 -8.07 2.49
N CYS A 251 14.60 -7.99 2.46
CA CYS A 251 13.79 -9.19 2.36
C CYS A 251 13.89 -9.81 0.97
N SER A 252 14.14 -11.12 0.93
CA SER A 252 14.19 -11.85 -0.34
C SER A 252 12.79 -12.13 -0.90
N PRO A 253 12.67 -12.44 -2.19
CA PRO A 253 11.42 -12.87 -2.81
C PRO A 253 10.75 -14.06 -2.09
N GLU A 254 11.54 -15.04 -1.63
CA GLU A 254 11.04 -16.23 -0.92
C GLU A 254 10.49 -15.87 0.45
N TYR A 255 11.12 -14.91 1.14
CA TYR A 255 10.63 -14.42 2.42
C TYR A 255 9.27 -13.72 2.24
N MET A 256 9.14 -12.82 1.28
CA MET A 256 7.87 -12.16 0.94
C MET A 256 6.80 -13.19 0.53
N ALA A 257 7.15 -14.20 -0.26
CA ALA A 257 6.25 -15.29 -0.63
C ALA A 257 5.76 -16.10 0.59
N SER A 258 6.62 -16.30 1.59
CA SER A 258 6.23 -16.98 2.83
C SER A 258 5.17 -16.18 3.61
N TYR A 259 5.29 -14.86 3.64
CA TYR A 259 4.31 -13.97 4.28
C TYR A 259 3.03 -13.80 3.47
N THR A 260 3.08 -13.89 2.15
CA THR A 260 1.88 -13.92 1.30
C THR A 260 0.88 -14.97 1.79
N ARG A 261 1.34 -16.19 2.12
CA ARG A 261 0.47 -17.25 2.66
C ARG A 261 -0.10 -16.90 4.04
N LYS A 262 0.68 -16.23 4.89
CA LYS A 262 0.21 -15.79 6.21
C LYS A 262 -0.85 -14.70 6.09
N PHE A 263 -0.66 -13.73 5.19
CA PHE A 263 -1.66 -12.70 4.89
C PHE A 263 -2.97 -13.31 4.39
N VAL A 264 -2.91 -14.28 3.47
CA VAL A 264 -4.12 -15.00 3.01
C VAL A 264 -4.80 -15.71 4.18
N ALA A 265 -4.05 -16.38 5.05
CA ALA A 265 -4.58 -17.06 6.23
C ALA A 265 -5.21 -16.08 7.24
N ALA A 266 -4.70 -14.85 7.33
CA ALA A 266 -5.27 -13.75 8.11
C ALA A 266 -6.48 -13.07 7.44
N GLY A 267 -6.89 -13.52 6.24
CA GLY A 267 -8.08 -13.03 5.54
C GLY A 267 -7.83 -11.85 4.61
N VAL A 268 -6.58 -11.64 4.17
CA VAL A 268 -6.25 -10.62 3.15
C VAL A 268 -6.64 -11.13 1.76
N GLN A 269 -7.35 -10.31 0.99
CA GLN A 269 -7.79 -10.63 -0.37
C GLN A 269 -7.03 -9.86 -1.45
N LEU A 270 -6.40 -8.74 -1.13
CA LEU A 270 -5.59 -7.94 -2.04
C LEU A 270 -4.15 -7.88 -1.51
N ILE A 271 -3.20 -8.45 -2.23
CA ILE A 271 -1.82 -8.58 -1.75
C ILE A 271 -0.87 -8.03 -2.81
N GLY A 272 0.11 -7.26 -2.39
CA GLY A 272 1.14 -6.72 -3.27
C GLY A 272 2.42 -6.44 -2.52
N GLY A 273 3.25 -5.61 -3.12
CA GLY A 273 4.46 -5.10 -2.48
C GLY A 273 4.52 -3.58 -2.52
N CYS A 274 5.31 -2.99 -1.64
CA CYS A 274 5.64 -1.57 -1.66
C CYS A 274 7.15 -1.39 -1.79
N CYS A 275 7.75 -0.40 -1.15
CA CYS A 275 9.15 -0.05 -1.34
C CYS A 275 10.12 -1.25 -1.23
N GLY A 276 11.08 -1.30 -2.13
CA GLY A 276 12.09 -2.34 -2.22
C GLY A 276 11.63 -3.64 -2.91
N THR A 277 10.35 -3.82 -3.19
CA THR A 277 9.88 -4.98 -3.97
C THR A 277 10.20 -4.83 -5.45
N THR A 278 10.39 -5.94 -6.12
CA THR A 278 10.76 -6.04 -7.54
C THR A 278 9.85 -7.05 -8.25
N PRO A 279 9.88 -7.15 -9.58
CA PRO A 279 9.14 -8.19 -10.31
C PRO A 279 9.43 -9.61 -9.81
N ASP A 280 10.64 -9.90 -9.29
CA ASP A 280 10.95 -11.21 -8.73
C ASP A 280 10.20 -11.50 -7.42
N HIS A 281 9.99 -10.48 -6.58
CA HIS A 281 9.15 -10.59 -5.41
C HIS A 281 7.70 -10.90 -5.79
N ILE A 282 7.13 -10.18 -6.75
CA ILE A 282 5.76 -10.41 -7.22
C ILE A 282 5.61 -11.81 -7.84
N ARG A 283 6.59 -12.27 -8.61
CA ARG A 283 6.61 -13.63 -9.19
C ARG A 283 6.62 -14.72 -8.10
N ALA A 284 7.40 -14.53 -7.05
CA ALA A 284 7.46 -15.46 -5.92
C ALA A 284 6.15 -15.46 -5.13
N MET A 285 5.55 -14.29 -4.89
CA MET A 285 4.25 -14.15 -4.25
C MET A 285 3.14 -14.81 -5.08
N LYS A 286 3.12 -14.63 -6.41
CA LYS A 286 2.19 -15.31 -7.31
C LYS A 286 2.28 -16.83 -7.22
N SER A 287 3.51 -17.35 -7.14
CA SER A 287 3.74 -18.78 -7.00
C SER A 287 3.21 -19.31 -5.65
N ALA A 288 3.34 -18.53 -4.58
CA ALA A 288 2.81 -18.87 -3.25
C ALA A 288 1.27 -18.98 -3.26
N LEU A 289 0.58 -18.05 -3.93
CA LEU A 289 -0.89 -18.07 -4.06
C LEU A 289 -1.40 -19.29 -4.84
N ARG A 290 -0.69 -19.75 -5.88
CA ARG A 290 -1.07 -20.93 -6.68
C ARG A 290 -1.01 -22.24 -5.88
N VAL A 291 -0.02 -22.40 -5.03
CA VAL A 291 0.18 -23.63 -4.23
C VAL A 291 -0.96 -23.85 -3.24
N ASP A 292 -1.50 -22.78 -2.66
CA ASP A 292 -2.60 -22.88 -1.69
C ASP A 292 -3.95 -23.14 -2.38
N GLY A 293 -4.17 -22.61 -3.57
CA GLY A 293 -5.34 -22.94 -4.41
C GLY A 293 -5.44 -24.43 -4.74
N ALA A 294 -4.31 -25.09 -4.98
CA ALA A 294 -4.27 -26.52 -5.27
C ALA A 294 -4.52 -27.41 -4.04
N ARG A 295 -4.23 -26.93 -2.82
CA ARG A 295 -4.48 -27.67 -1.56
C ARG A 295 -5.91 -27.53 -1.06
N GLY A 296 -6.63 -26.46 -1.42
CA GLY A 296 -8.02 -26.22 -1.05
C GLY A 296 -9.02 -27.19 -1.71
N VAL A 297 -8.70 -27.70 -2.92
CA VAL A 297 -9.57 -28.59 -3.67
C VAL A 297 -9.55 -30.06 -3.19
N SER A 298 -8.57 -30.45 -2.37
CA SER A 298 -8.43 -31.85 -1.92
C SER A 298 -9.03 -32.15 -0.54
N ARG A 299 -9.73 -31.21 0.12
CA ARG A 299 -10.30 -31.39 1.46
C ARG A 299 -11.81 -31.65 1.54
N THR A 300 -12.48 -31.91 0.43
CA THR A 300 -13.87 -32.39 0.45
C THR A 300 -13.91 -33.89 0.17
N GLY A 301 -13.77 -34.69 1.21
CA GLY A 301 -14.08 -36.11 1.13
C GLY A 301 -13.20 -37.02 1.97
N ARG A 302 -13.40 -37.02 3.30
CA ARG A 302 -13.35 -38.22 4.16
C ARG A 302 -13.60 -37.81 5.61
N SER A 303 -14.77 -38.17 6.10
CA SER A 303 -15.04 -38.29 7.53
C SER A 303 -14.25 -39.46 8.09
N PRO A 304 -13.47 -39.31 9.17
CA PRO A 304 -13.04 -40.46 9.96
C PRO A 304 -14.03 -40.68 11.11
N GLY A 305 -14.47 -41.93 11.19
CA GLY A 305 -15.29 -42.45 12.23
C GLY A 305 -14.69 -42.34 13.64
N ARG A 306 -15.60 -42.35 14.60
CA ARG A 306 -15.40 -42.34 16.03
C ARG A 306 -14.37 -43.39 16.51
N GLY A 307 -13.39 -42.91 17.29
CA GLY A 307 -12.58 -43.75 18.16
C GLY A 307 -12.29 -43.03 19.46
N ARG A 308 -13.07 -43.29 20.49
CA ARG A 308 -12.78 -42.91 21.88
C ARG A 308 -11.52 -43.67 22.38
N ARG A 309 -10.54 -42.97 22.91
CA ARG A 309 -9.75 -43.42 24.09
C ARG A 309 -9.13 -42.17 24.75
N GLY A 310 -9.42 -42.00 26.04
CA GLY A 310 -8.84 -40.96 26.88
C GLY A 310 -7.41 -41.35 27.35
N PHE A 311 -6.70 -40.34 27.78
CA PHE A 311 -5.68 -40.37 28.86
C PHE A 311 -5.27 -38.91 29.12
N ALA A 312 -5.62 -38.43 30.29
CA ALA A 312 -4.81 -38.08 31.47
C ALA A 312 -3.87 -36.85 31.33
N ASN A 313 -4.22 -35.85 32.13
CA ASN A 313 -3.44 -34.84 32.85
C ASN A 313 -1.89 -34.86 32.75
N ALA A 314 -1.35 -33.70 32.42
CA ALA A 314 -0.06 -33.28 32.98
C ALA A 314 -0.07 -31.76 33.24
N ARG A 315 0.32 -31.46 34.45
CA ARG A 315 0.29 -30.19 35.20
C ARG A 315 1.30 -29.14 34.68
N ASN A 316 0.90 -27.88 34.80
CA ASN A 316 1.67 -26.70 35.22
C ASN A 316 3.21 -26.74 35.05
N LEU A 317 3.71 -25.86 34.15
CA LEU A 317 5.01 -25.25 34.33
C LEU A 317 4.86 -23.70 34.30
N ARG A 318 4.95 -23.10 35.49
CA ARG A 318 5.16 -21.65 35.68
C ARG A 318 6.60 -21.34 35.32
N LEU A 319 6.83 -20.53 34.27
CA LEU A 319 8.13 -19.90 34.06
C LEU A 319 8.13 -18.53 34.70
N ARG A 320 9.02 -18.36 35.68
CA ARG A 320 9.30 -17.12 36.43
C ARG A 320 9.94 -16.08 35.50
N ARG A 321 9.38 -14.87 35.48
CA ARG A 321 10.03 -13.69 34.96
C ARG A 321 11.28 -13.37 35.82
N ARG A 322 12.43 -13.22 35.18
CA ARG A 322 13.59 -12.53 35.77
C ARG A 322 13.62 -11.12 35.19
N THR A 323 13.44 -10.16 36.05
CA THR A 323 13.70 -8.74 35.82
C THR A 323 15.19 -8.48 36.00
N THR A 324 15.83 -7.82 35.04
CA THR A 324 17.10 -7.10 35.28
C THR A 324 16.95 -5.68 34.72
N PRO A 325 17.36 -4.65 35.46
CA PRO A 325 17.30 -3.28 35.02
C PRO A 325 18.63 -2.86 34.41
N GLY A 326 18.58 -2.07 33.34
CA GLY A 326 19.79 -1.47 32.80
C GLY A 326 19.46 -0.65 31.57
N GLY A 327 19.34 0.66 31.75
CA GLY A 327 19.03 1.63 30.73
C GLY A 327 20.15 1.82 29.72
N ALA A 328 19.75 2.16 28.52
CA ALA A 328 20.53 2.99 27.60
C ALA A 328 19.56 3.79 26.76
N CYS A 329 19.57 5.09 27.00
CA CYS A 329 18.93 6.14 26.25
C CYS A 329 19.55 6.17 24.86
N LEU A 330 18.76 6.03 23.80
CA LEU A 330 19.18 6.35 22.44
C LEU A 330 18.68 7.76 22.08
N PRO A 331 19.47 8.56 21.34
CA PRO A 331 19.20 9.97 21.13
C PRO A 331 18.06 10.20 20.14
N ARG A 332 17.24 11.18 20.45
CA ARG A 332 16.23 11.76 19.55
C ARG A 332 16.91 12.37 18.34
N CYS A 333 16.47 12.04 17.16
CA CYS A 333 16.75 12.81 15.96
C CYS A 333 15.92 14.09 16.02
N GLU A 334 16.53 15.19 16.39
CA GLU A 334 15.98 16.54 16.23
C GLU A 334 16.02 16.89 14.74
N GLY A 335 14.87 17.24 14.17
CA GLY A 335 14.75 17.77 12.83
C GLY A 335 15.31 19.19 12.79
N GLU A 336 16.22 19.44 11.88
CA GLU A 336 16.73 20.78 11.58
C GLU A 336 15.63 21.64 10.96
N ASP A 337 15.40 22.80 11.59
CA ASP A 337 14.54 23.90 11.15
C ASP A 337 15.26 24.66 10.00
N PRO A 338 14.67 24.85 8.82
CA PRO A 338 15.32 25.52 7.68
C PRO A 338 15.33 27.05 7.73
N ASP A 339 14.96 27.71 8.83
CA ASP A 339 14.81 29.17 8.91
C ASP A 339 15.90 29.91 9.72
N HIS A 340 17.14 29.41 9.76
CA HIS A 340 18.23 30.19 10.36
C HIS A 340 19.06 30.87 9.26
N ARG A 341 18.76 32.14 8.99
CA ARG A 341 19.65 33.05 8.25
C ARG A 341 20.69 33.65 9.23
N PRO A 342 21.99 33.59 8.94
CA PRO A 342 22.97 34.34 9.71
C PRO A 342 22.93 35.83 9.31
N GLY A 343 22.76 36.67 10.31
CA GLY A 343 22.91 38.12 10.18
C GLY A 343 24.36 38.50 9.91
N HIS A 344 24.53 39.41 8.96
CA HIS A 344 25.77 40.12 8.75
C HIS A 344 25.97 41.18 9.83
N ASP A 345 27.15 41.17 10.45
CA ASP A 345 27.95 42.30 10.84
C ASP A 345 29.38 42.04 10.38
#